data_071933c75cd2380e0dbfa3d75f761533
#
_entry.id   071933c75cd2380e0dbfa3d75f761533
#
_cell.length_a   1.000
_cell.length_b   1.000
_cell.length_c   1.000
_cell.angle_alpha   90.00
_cell.angle_beta   90.00
_cell.angle_gamma   90.00
#
_symmetry.space_group_name_H-M   'P 1'
#
loop_
_entity.id
_entity.type
_entity.pdbx_description
1 polymer ?
#
loop_
_entity_poly.entity_id
_entity_poly.type
_entity_poly.pdbx_seq_one_letter_code
_entity_poly.pdbx_strand_id
1 'polypeptide(L)'
;MRDNTQHLYNNFELRKLLIPIIVEQLLSSLMGTADTMMVSNVGSAAISAVSLVDSINILVIQALSALSAGGAILCSQYLGSQNKKDANRSARQVLFVMVILSVALSAFCLIFRDPLLHVIFGKVERDVMTNSQIYFFFALLSFPFIGLYDAGASIMRSQNNSRNPMIISVISNFMNIGGNAILIFGLGMGVEGAAISTLISRIFCAVVVIWQLRNDNEPICIRNYFAIRPDWDLIKRILLIGIPSGIENSMFQFGKLAIQSTVSTLGTVAIAAQAMTNILENLNGIAAIGIGIGLMTVVGQCLGAGRKDEAIYYIKKLSWLSEAVIIASCLLVFALTKPITMLAGMEPASAKLCFFMITFITIVKPVSWVLSFIPPYGMRAAGDVKFSMITSCCTMWLCRVSLCIYLCRVWGFGPIAVWIGMFSDWTLRAIIFSIRFHSRKWLNHHVIDN
;
A
#
# COMPACT_ATOMS: atom_id res chain seq x y z
N MET A 1 -30.66 25.67 10.76
CA MET A 1 -30.71 24.95 9.48
C MET A 1 -29.51 25.40 8.66
N ARG A 2 -28.47 24.60 8.53
CA ARG A 2 -27.34 24.90 7.61
C ARG A 2 -27.84 24.62 6.20
N ASP A 3 -27.59 25.59 5.31
CA ASP A 3 -27.94 25.53 3.89
C ASP A 3 -27.47 24.18 3.29
N ASN A 4 -28.42 23.37 2.85
CA ASN A 4 -28.21 21.99 2.39
C ASN A 4 -27.52 21.91 1.01
N THR A 5 -27.05 23.06 0.49
CA THR A 5 -26.48 23.21 -0.84
C THR A 5 -24.94 23.22 -0.88
N GLN A 6 -24.27 23.27 0.28
CA GLN A 6 -22.82 23.31 0.34
C GLN A 6 -22.24 21.90 0.52
N HIS A 7 -21.44 21.45 -0.45
CA HIS A 7 -20.66 20.19 -0.35
C HIS A 7 -19.75 20.20 0.87
N LEU A 8 -19.56 19.03 1.51
CA LEU A 8 -18.70 18.88 2.69
C LEU A 8 -17.24 19.27 2.41
N TYR A 9 -16.79 19.03 1.19
CA TYR A 9 -15.45 19.40 0.71
C TYR A 9 -15.55 20.28 -0.53
N ASN A 10 -14.81 21.37 -0.54
CA ASN A 10 -14.57 22.15 -1.75
C ASN A 10 -13.36 21.60 -2.51
N ASN A 11 -13.11 22.08 -3.74
CA ASN A 11 -12.01 21.59 -4.57
C ASN A 11 -10.63 21.93 -3.96
N PHE A 12 -10.50 22.99 -3.20
CA PHE A 12 -9.27 23.37 -2.54
C PHE A 12 -8.93 22.41 -1.39
N GLU A 13 -9.92 22.07 -0.58
CA GLU A 13 -9.77 21.12 0.52
C GLU A 13 -9.43 19.71 0.01
N LEU A 14 -10.07 19.28 -1.08
CA LEU A 14 -9.70 18.02 -1.74
C LEU A 14 -8.26 18.01 -2.22
N ARG A 15 -7.80 19.08 -2.87
CA ARG A 15 -6.39 19.19 -3.30
C ARG A 15 -5.44 19.18 -2.11
N LYS A 16 -5.76 19.89 -1.04
CA LYS A 16 -4.97 19.93 0.19
C LYS A 16 -4.86 18.57 0.88
N LEU A 17 -5.88 17.71 0.74
CA LEU A 17 -5.87 16.34 1.24
C LEU A 17 -5.10 15.39 0.30
N LEU A 18 -5.41 15.41 -1.00
CA LEU A 18 -4.96 14.41 -1.96
C LEU A 18 -3.51 14.58 -2.41
N ILE A 19 -3.06 15.81 -2.67
CA ILE A 19 -1.70 16.07 -3.19
C ILE A 19 -0.62 15.54 -2.24
N PRO A 20 -0.67 15.82 -0.92
CA PRO A 20 0.33 15.27 0.01
C PRO A 20 0.32 13.74 0.06
N ILE A 21 -0.85 13.09 -0.03
CA ILE A 21 -0.92 11.63 -0.05
C ILE A 21 -0.27 11.07 -1.32
N ILE A 22 -0.53 11.68 -2.48
CA ILE A 22 0.10 11.27 -3.75
C ILE A 22 1.61 11.41 -3.67
N VAL A 23 2.11 12.54 -3.15
CA VAL A 23 3.55 12.78 -2.97
C VAL A 23 4.16 11.75 -2.02
N GLU A 24 3.50 11.45 -0.90
CA GLU A 24 3.95 10.43 0.05
C GLU A 24 4.05 9.05 -0.61
N GLN A 25 3.07 8.65 -1.41
CA GLN A 25 3.09 7.37 -2.12
C GLN A 25 4.21 7.30 -3.18
N LEU A 26 4.43 8.38 -3.92
CA LEU A 26 5.53 8.48 -4.88
C LEU A 26 6.88 8.34 -4.18
N LEU A 27 7.09 9.07 -3.08
CA LEU A 27 8.33 9.02 -2.31
C LEU A 27 8.59 7.63 -1.72
N SER A 28 7.57 6.96 -1.20
CA SER A 28 7.69 5.61 -0.65
C SER A 28 8.14 4.60 -1.73
N SER A 29 7.63 4.74 -2.95
CA SER A 29 8.05 3.90 -4.07
C SER A 29 9.49 4.17 -4.52
N LEU A 30 9.88 5.45 -4.58
CA LEU A 30 11.25 5.85 -4.96
C LEU A 30 12.28 5.41 -3.92
N MET A 31 11.93 5.44 -2.63
CA MET A 31 12.80 4.99 -1.55
C MET A 31 13.18 3.52 -1.69
N GLY A 32 12.22 2.64 -1.94
CA GLY A 32 12.50 1.21 -2.16
C GLY A 32 13.46 0.97 -3.33
N THR A 33 13.33 1.75 -4.39
CA THR A 33 14.23 1.70 -5.55
C THR A 33 15.64 2.20 -5.18
N ALA A 34 15.74 3.31 -4.45
CA ALA A 34 17.01 3.87 -4.01
C ALA A 34 17.77 2.91 -3.08
N ASP A 35 17.09 2.30 -2.10
CA ASP A 35 17.68 1.30 -1.20
C ASP A 35 18.26 0.12 -1.98
N THR A 36 17.51 -0.44 -2.92
CA THR A 36 17.97 -1.55 -3.75
C THR A 36 19.19 -1.15 -4.59
N MET A 37 19.21 0.05 -5.17
CA MET A 37 20.35 0.55 -5.94
C MET A 37 21.59 0.76 -5.07
N MET A 38 21.46 1.27 -3.84
CA MET A 38 22.58 1.48 -2.94
C MET A 38 23.18 0.15 -2.46
N VAL A 39 22.33 -0.82 -2.14
CA VAL A 39 22.74 -2.17 -1.74
C VAL A 39 23.38 -2.93 -2.90
N SER A 40 23.02 -2.64 -4.14
CA SER A 40 23.60 -3.29 -5.33
C SER A 40 25.12 -3.11 -5.42
N ASN A 41 25.66 -2.04 -4.87
CA ASN A 41 27.10 -1.79 -4.82
C ASN A 41 27.86 -2.67 -3.79
N VAL A 42 27.14 -3.34 -2.90
CA VAL A 42 27.75 -4.23 -1.89
C VAL A 42 28.06 -5.61 -2.47
N GLY A 43 27.25 -6.09 -3.41
CA GLY A 43 27.44 -7.36 -4.09
C GLY A 43 26.15 -8.12 -4.36
N SER A 44 26.24 -9.17 -5.17
CA SER A 44 25.08 -9.97 -5.60
C SER A 44 24.40 -10.73 -4.45
N ALA A 45 25.17 -11.23 -3.50
CA ALA A 45 24.64 -11.90 -2.31
C ALA A 45 23.84 -10.93 -1.42
N ALA A 46 24.30 -9.67 -1.31
CA ALA A 46 23.62 -8.63 -0.55
C ALA A 46 22.26 -8.25 -1.19
N ILE A 47 22.22 -8.02 -2.50
CA ILE A 47 20.98 -7.74 -3.22
C ILE A 47 19.99 -8.89 -3.07
N SER A 48 20.45 -10.13 -3.26
CA SER A 48 19.61 -11.32 -3.14
C SER A 48 19.00 -11.43 -1.75
N ALA A 49 19.80 -11.23 -0.70
CA ALA A 49 19.36 -11.26 0.68
C ALA A 49 18.31 -10.19 0.99
N VAL A 50 18.56 -8.93 0.59
CA VAL A 50 17.64 -7.82 0.80
C VAL A 50 16.33 -8.07 0.05
N SER A 51 16.39 -8.48 -1.22
CA SER A 51 15.19 -8.75 -2.03
C SER A 51 14.31 -9.86 -1.44
N LEU A 52 14.92 -10.92 -0.90
CA LEU A 52 14.20 -12.01 -0.25
C LEU A 52 13.49 -11.52 1.01
N VAL A 53 14.20 -10.82 1.88
CA VAL A 53 13.62 -10.29 3.13
C VAL A 53 12.58 -9.23 2.85
N ASP A 54 12.76 -8.38 1.84
CA ASP A 54 11.79 -7.35 1.47
C ASP A 54 10.46 -7.95 0.99
N SER A 55 10.47 -9.14 0.42
CA SER A 55 9.24 -9.86 0.10
C SER A 55 8.39 -10.12 1.35
N ILE A 56 9.03 -10.46 2.47
CA ILE A 56 8.35 -10.64 3.77
C ILE A 56 7.94 -9.27 4.34
N ASN A 57 8.83 -8.29 4.29
CA ASN A 57 8.57 -6.94 4.78
C ASN A 57 7.34 -6.31 4.11
N ILE A 58 7.23 -6.42 2.78
CA ILE A 58 6.08 -5.90 2.03
C ILE A 58 4.79 -6.55 2.49
N LEU A 59 4.77 -7.87 2.70
CA LEU A 59 3.60 -8.58 3.20
C LEU A 59 3.14 -8.03 4.56
N VAL A 60 4.08 -7.88 5.50
CA VAL A 60 3.81 -7.39 6.85
C VAL A 60 3.35 -5.93 6.83
N ILE A 61 4.04 -5.07 6.08
CA ILE A 61 3.69 -3.66 5.94
C ILE A 61 2.28 -3.51 5.35
N GLN A 62 1.95 -4.26 4.31
CA GLN A 62 0.62 -4.22 3.70
C GLN A 62 -0.49 -4.68 4.66
N ALA A 63 -0.22 -5.68 5.49
CA ALA A 63 -1.16 -6.13 6.51
C ALA A 63 -1.37 -5.08 7.62
N LEU A 64 -0.29 -4.49 8.12
CA LEU A 64 -0.35 -3.43 9.15
C LEU A 64 -1.05 -2.17 8.60
N SER A 65 -0.74 -1.77 7.37
CA SER A 65 -1.35 -0.62 6.70
C SER A 65 -2.86 -0.81 6.50
N ALA A 66 -3.30 -2.00 6.11
CA ALA A 66 -4.73 -2.32 6.00
C ALA A 66 -5.46 -2.26 7.34
N LEU A 67 -4.80 -2.70 8.41
CA LEU A 67 -5.35 -2.65 9.75
C LEU A 67 -5.49 -1.20 10.25
N SER A 68 -4.47 -0.38 10.04
CA SER A 68 -4.50 1.05 10.39
C SER A 68 -5.55 1.82 9.58
N ALA A 69 -5.73 1.47 8.30
CA ALA A 69 -6.79 2.03 7.46
C ALA A 69 -8.19 1.72 8.01
N GLY A 70 -8.42 0.52 8.55
CA GLY A 70 -9.65 0.17 9.24
C GLY A 70 -9.96 1.09 10.42
N GLY A 71 -8.94 1.40 11.21
CA GLY A 71 -9.06 2.36 12.31
C GLY A 71 -9.30 3.79 11.82
N ALA A 72 -8.64 4.20 10.74
CA ALA A 72 -8.84 5.52 10.15
C ALA A 72 -10.26 5.74 9.62
N ILE A 73 -10.89 4.69 9.07
CA ILE A 73 -12.29 4.73 8.64
C ILE A 73 -13.21 5.03 9.83
N LEU A 74 -13.00 4.35 10.96
CA LEU A 74 -13.78 4.57 12.17
C LEU A 74 -13.60 6.00 12.70
N CYS A 75 -12.37 6.51 12.76
CA CYS A 75 -12.07 7.89 13.15
C CYS A 75 -12.72 8.90 12.20
N SER A 76 -12.65 8.67 10.88
CA SER A 76 -13.25 9.55 9.87
C SER A 76 -14.76 9.64 10.02
N GLN A 77 -15.44 8.52 10.28
CA GLN A 77 -16.90 8.53 10.47
C GLN A 77 -17.30 9.25 11.76
N TYR A 78 -16.60 9.04 12.88
CA TYR A 78 -16.87 9.80 14.11
C TYR A 78 -16.59 11.31 13.95
N LEU A 79 -15.55 11.68 13.20
CA LEU A 79 -15.32 13.10 12.89
C LEU A 79 -16.41 13.68 12.00
N GLY A 80 -16.89 12.91 11.03
CA GLY A 80 -18.04 13.32 10.19
C GLY A 80 -19.32 13.55 10.98
N SER A 81 -19.59 12.70 11.98
CA SER A 81 -20.72 12.87 12.91
C SER A 81 -20.48 13.96 13.97
N GLN A 82 -19.37 14.70 13.91
CA GLN A 82 -18.93 15.70 14.89
C GLN A 82 -18.72 15.17 16.32
N ASN A 83 -18.60 13.86 16.48
CA ASN A 83 -18.35 13.21 17.74
C ASN A 83 -16.83 13.08 18.01
N LYS A 84 -16.21 14.20 18.39
CA LYS A 84 -14.78 14.26 18.71
C LYS A 84 -14.36 13.33 19.85
N LYS A 85 -15.25 13.07 20.80
CA LYS A 85 -14.96 12.20 21.96
C LYS A 85 -14.72 10.77 21.51
N ASP A 86 -15.63 10.22 20.71
CA ASP A 86 -15.49 8.85 20.23
C ASP A 86 -14.44 8.72 19.12
N ALA A 87 -14.19 9.79 18.34
CA ALA A 87 -13.05 9.84 17.43
C ALA A 87 -11.71 9.71 18.19
N ASN A 88 -11.52 10.46 19.29
CA ASN A 88 -10.33 10.35 20.14
C ASN A 88 -10.21 8.97 20.81
N ARG A 89 -11.35 8.43 21.30
CA ARG A 89 -11.39 7.10 21.88
C ARG A 89 -10.99 6.03 20.85
N SER A 90 -11.53 6.12 19.63
CA SER A 90 -11.18 5.21 18.54
C SER A 90 -9.71 5.33 18.14
N ALA A 91 -9.17 6.53 18.01
CA ALA A 91 -7.76 6.76 17.68
C ALA A 91 -6.81 6.12 18.70
N ARG A 92 -7.14 6.21 20.00
CA ARG A 92 -6.37 5.53 21.08
C ARG A 92 -6.39 4.01 20.89
N GLN A 93 -7.54 3.44 20.54
CA GLN A 93 -7.66 1.99 20.31
C GLN A 93 -6.90 1.55 19.05
N VAL A 94 -6.87 2.37 17.99
CA VAL A 94 -6.06 2.10 16.80
C VAL A 94 -4.57 2.00 17.17
N LEU A 95 -4.04 2.97 17.90
CA LEU A 95 -2.65 2.94 18.38
C LEU A 95 -2.38 1.71 19.24
N PHE A 96 -3.27 1.42 20.19
CA PHE A 96 -3.13 0.27 21.09
C PHE A 96 -3.07 -1.06 20.31
N VAL A 97 -4.02 -1.29 19.41
CA VAL A 97 -4.08 -2.50 18.58
C VAL A 97 -2.83 -2.63 17.69
N MET A 98 -2.43 -1.53 17.04
CA MET A 98 -1.28 -1.54 16.14
C MET A 98 0.03 -1.81 16.88
N VAL A 99 0.22 -1.25 18.07
CA VAL A 99 1.40 -1.53 18.90
C VAL A 99 1.43 -2.99 19.32
N ILE A 100 0.32 -3.50 19.86
CA ILE A 100 0.27 -4.89 20.34
C ILE A 100 0.53 -5.86 19.19
N LEU A 101 -0.15 -5.68 18.06
CA LEU A 101 -0.02 -6.61 16.93
C LEU A 101 1.36 -6.52 16.28
N SER A 102 1.92 -5.33 16.10
CA SER A 102 3.25 -5.16 15.52
C SER A 102 4.36 -5.69 16.44
N VAL A 103 4.24 -5.48 17.75
CA VAL A 103 5.18 -6.03 18.76
C VAL A 103 5.05 -7.55 18.84
N ALA A 104 3.83 -8.08 18.88
CA ALA A 104 3.60 -9.53 18.92
C ALA A 104 4.14 -10.22 17.66
N LEU A 105 3.91 -9.63 16.49
CA LEU A 105 4.43 -10.13 15.22
C LEU A 105 5.96 -10.07 15.18
N SER A 106 6.54 -8.95 15.61
CA SER A 106 7.99 -8.79 15.71
C SER A 106 8.60 -9.83 16.64
N ALA A 107 8.06 -10.00 17.85
CA ALA A 107 8.55 -10.97 18.83
C ALA A 107 8.41 -12.41 18.30
N PHE A 108 7.26 -12.75 17.71
CA PHE A 108 7.06 -14.08 17.11
C PHE A 108 8.11 -14.36 16.02
N CYS A 109 8.27 -13.43 15.09
CA CYS A 109 9.24 -13.59 14.00
C CYS A 109 10.70 -13.58 14.50
N LEU A 110 11.02 -12.84 15.58
CA LEU A 110 12.36 -12.87 16.19
C LEU A 110 12.68 -14.24 16.81
N ILE A 111 11.72 -14.83 17.53
CA ILE A 111 11.87 -16.15 18.15
C ILE A 111 12.06 -17.23 17.07
N PHE A 112 11.29 -17.17 16.00
CA PHE A 112 11.31 -18.15 14.91
C PHE A 112 12.10 -17.69 13.68
N ARG A 113 12.99 -16.71 13.81
CA ARG A 113 13.72 -16.10 12.68
C ARG A 113 14.40 -17.12 11.79
N ASP A 114 15.23 -17.98 12.36
CA ASP A 114 16.02 -18.94 11.60
C ASP A 114 15.17 -20.03 10.94
N PRO A 115 14.22 -20.67 11.65
CA PRO A 115 13.25 -21.58 11.01
C PRO A 115 12.45 -20.92 9.89
N LEU A 116 11.97 -19.69 10.08
CA LEU A 116 11.19 -18.97 9.07
C LEU A 116 11.99 -18.76 7.79
N LEU A 117 13.22 -18.27 7.89
CA LEU A 117 14.07 -18.03 6.72
C LEU A 117 14.39 -19.33 5.97
N HIS A 118 14.65 -20.42 6.69
CA HIS A 118 14.91 -21.72 6.07
C HIS A 118 13.66 -22.34 5.41
N VAL A 119 12.49 -22.17 6.01
CA VAL A 119 11.21 -22.67 5.43
C VAL A 119 10.84 -21.86 4.20
N ILE A 120 10.97 -20.52 4.25
CA ILE A 120 10.54 -19.64 3.16
C ILE A 120 11.52 -19.67 1.99
N PHE A 121 12.83 -19.62 2.26
CA PHE A 121 13.85 -19.49 1.20
C PHE A 121 14.50 -20.81 0.82
N GLY A 122 14.29 -21.87 1.60
CA GLY A 122 14.84 -23.20 1.32
C GLY A 122 16.37 -23.21 1.35
N LYS A 123 16.98 -23.83 0.34
CA LYS A 123 18.42 -23.92 0.19
C LYS A 123 18.94 -22.78 -0.67
N VAL A 124 19.37 -21.69 -0.04
CA VAL A 124 20.13 -20.60 -0.68
C VAL A 124 21.60 -20.70 -0.30
N GLU A 125 22.45 -19.99 -1.06
CA GLU A 125 23.88 -19.87 -0.73
C GLU A 125 24.08 -19.35 0.69
N ARG A 126 25.15 -19.84 1.34
CA ARG A 126 25.44 -19.50 2.75
C ARG A 126 25.57 -18.00 2.99
N ASP A 127 26.21 -17.27 2.07
CA ASP A 127 26.41 -15.83 2.18
C ASP A 127 25.08 -15.06 2.05
N VAL A 128 24.18 -15.53 1.17
CA VAL A 128 22.83 -14.97 1.04
C VAL A 128 22.02 -15.21 2.32
N MET A 129 22.10 -16.41 2.91
CA MET A 129 21.39 -16.72 4.15
C MET A 129 21.92 -15.87 5.33
N THR A 130 23.23 -15.71 5.47
CA THR A 130 23.83 -14.90 6.52
C THR A 130 23.41 -13.43 6.42
N ASN A 131 23.49 -12.85 5.22
CA ASN A 131 23.04 -11.49 4.99
C ASN A 131 21.52 -11.32 5.22
N SER A 132 20.73 -12.33 4.84
CA SER A 132 19.29 -12.34 5.09
C SER A 132 18.96 -12.36 6.59
N GLN A 133 19.69 -13.14 7.38
CA GLN A 133 19.51 -13.19 8.84
C GLN A 133 19.81 -11.85 9.50
N ILE A 134 20.86 -11.16 9.07
CA ILE A 134 21.24 -9.84 9.59
C ILE A 134 20.18 -8.80 9.20
N TYR A 135 19.83 -8.72 7.93
CA TYR A 135 18.86 -7.74 7.43
C TYR A 135 17.48 -7.96 8.05
N PHE A 136 17.04 -9.21 8.14
CA PHE A 136 15.75 -9.58 8.72
C PHE A 136 15.67 -9.24 10.22
N PHE A 137 16.76 -9.43 10.97
CA PHE A 137 16.80 -9.06 12.39
C PHE A 137 16.47 -7.59 12.61
N PHE A 138 17.13 -6.67 11.89
CA PHE A 138 16.84 -5.24 12.00
C PHE A 138 15.47 -4.88 11.44
N ALA A 139 15.03 -5.54 10.37
CA ALA A 139 13.69 -5.35 9.83
C ALA A 139 12.61 -5.70 10.86
N LEU A 140 12.78 -6.82 11.59
CA LEU A 140 11.85 -7.24 12.64
C LEU A 140 11.80 -6.24 13.80
N LEU A 141 12.95 -5.69 14.23
CA LEU A 141 13.00 -4.63 15.23
C LEU A 141 12.27 -3.36 14.80
N SER A 142 12.15 -3.13 13.49
CA SER A 142 11.48 -1.94 12.95
C SER A 142 9.94 -2.08 12.85
N PHE A 143 9.36 -3.28 12.92
CA PHE A 143 7.93 -3.50 12.77
C PHE A 143 7.05 -2.73 13.76
N PRO A 144 7.38 -2.65 15.06
CA PRO A 144 6.62 -1.82 16.00
C PRO A 144 6.58 -0.35 15.60
N PHE A 145 7.69 0.17 15.08
CA PHE A 145 7.78 1.57 14.64
C PHE A 145 7.00 1.82 13.36
N ILE A 146 6.98 0.86 12.43
CA ILE A 146 6.10 0.92 11.25
C ILE A 146 4.65 0.93 11.67
N GLY A 147 4.25 0.03 12.57
CA GLY A 147 2.87 -0.02 13.08
C GLY A 147 2.44 1.28 13.74
N LEU A 148 3.30 1.89 14.55
CA LEU A 148 3.06 3.20 15.16
C LEU A 148 2.92 4.32 14.14
N TYR A 149 3.83 4.36 13.15
CA TYR A 149 3.77 5.37 12.10
C TYR A 149 2.51 5.23 11.26
N ASP A 150 2.17 4.01 10.81
CA ASP A 150 0.98 3.76 9.99
C ASP A 150 -0.31 4.15 10.74
N ALA A 151 -0.40 3.80 12.02
CA ALA A 151 -1.52 4.19 12.86
C ALA A 151 -1.63 5.72 12.98
N GLY A 152 -0.53 6.38 13.33
CA GLY A 152 -0.52 7.83 13.49
C GLY A 152 -0.78 8.59 12.19
N ALA A 153 -0.19 8.17 11.09
CA ALA A 153 -0.42 8.75 9.76
C ALA A 153 -1.88 8.57 9.30
N SER A 154 -2.46 7.40 9.55
CA SER A 154 -3.87 7.12 9.24
C SER A 154 -4.82 7.99 10.06
N ILE A 155 -4.55 8.18 11.35
CA ILE A 155 -5.31 9.07 12.23
C ILE A 155 -5.21 10.53 11.75
N MET A 156 -4.01 10.98 11.39
CA MET A 156 -3.83 12.34 10.85
C MET A 156 -4.61 12.55 9.54
N ARG A 157 -4.56 11.58 8.61
CA ARG A 157 -5.33 11.64 7.36
C ARG A 157 -6.83 11.66 7.61
N SER A 158 -7.31 10.92 8.62
CA SER A 158 -8.74 10.88 8.97
C SER A 158 -9.29 12.24 9.43
N GLN A 159 -8.43 13.12 9.93
CA GLN A 159 -8.77 14.50 10.30
C GLN A 159 -8.34 15.55 9.26
N ASN A 160 -8.15 15.13 8.00
CA ASN A 160 -7.77 15.97 6.85
C ASN A 160 -6.35 16.56 6.91
N ASN A 161 -5.50 16.07 7.81
CA ASN A 161 -4.11 16.46 7.91
C ASN A 161 -3.22 15.42 7.22
N SER A 162 -3.11 15.49 5.91
CA SER A 162 -2.20 14.63 5.12
C SER A 162 -0.82 15.27 4.91
N ARG A 163 -0.68 16.58 5.17
CA ARG A 163 0.58 17.29 5.01
C ARG A 163 1.65 16.81 5.99
N ASN A 164 1.29 16.58 7.24
CA ASN A 164 2.24 16.16 8.27
C ASN A 164 2.83 14.76 7.99
N PRO A 165 2.04 13.70 7.69
CA PRO A 165 2.60 12.42 7.27
C PRO A 165 3.51 12.52 6.05
N MET A 166 3.15 13.34 5.06
CA MET A 166 4.00 13.58 3.89
C MET A 166 5.35 14.20 4.29
N ILE A 167 5.37 15.23 5.13
CA ILE A 167 6.62 15.87 5.58
C ILE A 167 7.49 14.88 6.34
N ILE A 168 6.91 14.09 7.24
CA ILE A 168 7.62 13.04 7.98
C ILE A 168 8.25 12.05 7.00
N SER A 169 7.49 11.60 6.00
CA SER A 169 7.97 10.68 4.97
C SER A 169 9.11 11.27 4.15
N VAL A 170 9.02 12.54 3.73
CA VAL A 170 10.09 13.24 3.01
C VAL A 170 11.38 13.26 3.82
N ILE A 171 11.32 13.69 5.08
CA ILE A 171 12.49 13.78 5.95
C ILE A 171 13.08 12.38 6.20
N SER A 172 12.23 11.40 6.45
CA SER A 172 12.63 10.02 6.65
C SER A 172 13.37 9.43 5.44
N ASN A 173 12.88 9.72 4.23
CA ASN A 173 13.53 9.27 3.00
C ASN A 173 14.93 9.88 2.83
N PHE A 174 15.08 11.18 3.09
CA PHE A 174 16.41 11.81 3.08
C PHE A 174 17.33 11.25 4.18
N MET A 175 16.80 10.98 5.38
CA MET A 175 17.56 10.34 6.44
C MET A 175 18.01 8.92 6.06
N ASN A 176 17.14 8.16 5.43
CA ASN A 176 17.45 6.80 4.98
C ASN A 176 18.54 6.80 3.90
N ILE A 177 18.40 7.64 2.86
CA ILE A 177 19.40 7.75 1.78
C ILE A 177 20.74 8.25 2.35
N GLY A 178 20.73 9.29 3.19
CA GLY A 178 21.92 9.80 3.85
C GLY A 178 22.57 8.78 4.79
N GLY A 179 21.77 8.07 5.57
CA GLY A 179 22.22 6.99 6.44
C GLY A 179 22.83 5.83 5.66
N ASN A 180 22.19 5.41 4.57
CA ASN A 180 22.76 4.40 3.66
C ASN A 180 24.10 4.87 3.09
N ALA A 181 24.20 6.12 2.64
CA ALA A 181 25.45 6.66 2.10
C ALA A 181 26.58 6.64 3.14
N ILE A 182 26.30 7.02 4.37
CA ILE A 182 27.30 7.02 5.46
C ILE A 182 27.64 5.60 5.89
N LEU A 183 26.66 4.74 6.13
CA LEU A 183 26.89 3.43 6.71
C LEU A 183 27.42 2.40 5.68
N ILE A 184 26.91 2.42 4.45
CA ILE A 184 27.35 1.50 3.40
C ILE A 184 28.67 1.95 2.80
N PHE A 185 28.74 3.21 2.31
CA PHE A 185 29.91 3.69 1.57
C PHE A 185 30.99 4.31 2.49
N GLY A 186 30.58 5.00 3.57
CA GLY A 186 31.51 5.64 4.50
C GLY A 186 32.15 4.65 5.48
N LEU A 187 31.37 3.80 6.11
CA LEU A 187 31.80 2.84 7.11
C LEU A 187 31.97 1.39 6.59
N GLY A 188 31.55 1.13 5.36
CA GLY A 188 31.69 -0.19 4.74
C GLY A 188 30.86 -1.30 5.40
N MET A 189 29.75 -0.96 6.07
CA MET A 189 28.94 -1.91 6.84
C MET A 189 28.07 -2.85 5.96
N GLY A 190 28.03 -2.64 4.65
CA GLY A 190 27.30 -3.52 3.75
C GLY A 190 25.79 -3.57 4.03
N VAL A 191 25.23 -4.78 4.05
CA VAL A 191 23.77 -5.01 4.29
C VAL A 191 23.34 -4.55 5.67
N GLU A 192 24.18 -4.70 6.67
CA GLU A 192 23.91 -4.24 8.04
C GLU A 192 23.71 -2.74 8.09
N GLY A 193 24.54 -1.98 7.35
CA GLY A 193 24.41 -0.52 7.25
C GLY A 193 23.06 -0.08 6.68
N ALA A 194 22.59 -0.73 5.61
CA ALA A 194 21.26 -0.47 5.04
C ALA A 194 20.13 -0.77 6.03
N ALA A 195 20.24 -1.88 6.74
CA ALA A 195 19.24 -2.31 7.72
C ALA A 195 19.15 -1.34 8.91
N ILE A 196 20.29 -0.88 9.44
CA ILE A 196 20.36 0.09 10.54
C ILE A 196 19.80 1.44 10.10
N SER A 197 20.18 1.93 8.92
CA SER A 197 19.65 3.18 8.36
C SER A 197 18.14 3.17 8.25
N THR A 198 17.58 2.07 7.74
CA THR A 198 16.13 1.88 7.64
C THR A 198 15.46 1.86 9.02
N LEU A 199 16.04 1.16 9.99
CA LEU A 199 15.54 1.13 11.37
C LEU A 199 15.51 2.52 12.00
N ILE A 200 16.60 3.29 11.89
CA ILE A 200 16.68 4.66 12.42
C ILE A 200 15.62 5.56 11.79
N SER A 201 15.43 5.48 10.49
CA SER A 201 14.42 6.26 9.76
C SER A 201 13.00 5.92 10.22
N ARG A 202 12.71 4.65 10.48
CA ARG A 202 11.40 4.18 10.99
C ARG A 202 11.17 4.61 12.44
N ILE A 203 12.19 4.57 13.29
CA ILE A 203 12.11 5.11 14.65
C ILE A 203 11.79 6.60 14.62
N PHE A 204 12.48 7.36 13.78
CA PHE A 204 12.21 8.79 13.58
C PHE A 204 10.74 9.03 13.19
N CYS A 205 10.22 8.31 12.19
CA CYS A 205 8.82 8.43 11.77
C CYS A 205 7.85 8.20 12.93
N ALA A 206 8.06 7.13 13.70
CA ALA A 206 7.21 6.77 14.83
C ALA A 206 7.24 7.85 15.93
N VAL A 207 8.43 8.32 16.30
CA VAL A 207 8.58 9.34 17.34
C VAL A 207 7.92 10.66 16.94
N VAL A 208 8.15 11.11 15.71
CA VAL A 208 7.60 12.40 15.24
C VAL A 208 6.08 12.33 15.09
N VAL A 209 5.53 11.23 14.56
CA VAL A 209 4.08 11.08 14.41
C VAL A 209 3.37 11.06 15.77
N ILE A 210 3.94 10.35 16.74
CA ILE A 210 3.40 10.31 18.11
C ILE A 210 3.50 11.69 18.79
N TRP A 211 4.59 12.41 18.58
CA TRP A 211 4.72 13.78 19.09
C TRP A 211 3.67 14.72 18.48
N GLN A 212 3.44 14.63 17.16
CA GLN A 212 2.46 15.47 16.46
C GLN A 212 1.00 15.16 16.86
N LEU A 213 0.68 13.92 17.24
CA LEU A 213 -0.66 13.55 17.75
C LEU A 213 -1.01 14.19 19.09
N ARG A 214 -0.07 14.87 19.75
CA ARG A 214 -0.31 15.66 20.97
C ARG A 214 -0.80 17.09 20.70
N ASN A 215 -0.93 17.48 19.44
CA ASN A 215 -1.34 18.83 19.09
C ASN A 215 -2.80 19.09 19.44
N ASP A 216 -3.04 20.02 20.36
CA ASP A 216 -4.38 20.37 20.84
C ASP A 216 -5.25 21.12 19.81
N ASN A 217 -4.62 21.66 18.76
CA ASN A 217 -5.34 22.36 17.70
C ASN A 217 -6.07 21.41 16.74
N GLU A 218 -5.75 20.11 16.81
CA GLU A 218 -6.36 19.10 15.96
C GLU A 218 -7.59 18.44 16.66
N PRO A 219 -8.59 17.99 15.90
CA PRO A 219 -9.78 17.34 16.47
C PRO A 219 -9.48 16.10 17.30
N ILE A 220 -8.46 15.32 16.87
CA ILE A 220 -7.95 14.16 17.60
C ILE A 220 -6.62 14.55 18.24
N CYS A 221 -6.58 14.53 19.57
CA CYS A 221 -5.40 14.81 20.36
C CYS A 221 -5.20 13.71 21.41
N ILE A 222 -4.03 13.08 21.42
CA ILE A 222 -3.70 11.99 22.34
C ILE A 222 -2.52 12.40 23.20
N ARG A 223 -2.74 12.63 24.51
CA ARG A 223 -1.69 13.07 25.45
C ARG A 223 -1.10 11.91 26.25
N ASN A 224 -1.96 10.99 26.73
CA ASN A 224 -1.55 9.92 27.63
C ASN A 224 -1.58 8.56 26.93
N TYR A 225 -0.46 8.17 26.33
CA TYR A 225 -0.34 6.90 25.61
C TYR A 225 -0.33 5.68 26.56
N PHE A 226 0.24 5.81 27.75
CA PHE A 226 0.35 4.70 28.72
C PHE A 226 -0.94 4.45 29.52
N ALA A 227 -1.90 5.35 29.45
CA ALA A 227 -3.19 5.24 30.14
C ALA A 227 -4.30 4.70 29.23
N ILE A 228 -3.97 4.14 28.07
CA ILE A 228 -4.95 3.59 27.13
C ILE A 228 -5.46 2.27 27.69
N ARG A 229 -6.74 2.22 28.01
CA ARG A 229 -7.42 0.98 28.41
C ARG A 229 -8.07 0.34 27.19
N PRO A 230 -7.98 -1.00 27.03
CA PRO A 230 -8.61 -1.69 25.92
C PRO A 230 -10.13 -1.53 25.97
N ASP A 231 -10.71 -1.17 24.84
CA ASP A 231 -12.14 -1.08 24.59
C ASP A 231 -12.52 -2.11 23.54
N TRP A 232 -13.02 -3.24 24.01
CA TRP A 232 -13.25 -4.40 23.15
C TRP A 232 -14.27 -4.15 22.05
N ASP A 233 -15.24 -3.26 22.25
CA ASP A 233 -16.24 -2.94 21.23
C ASP A 233 -15.60 -2.16 20.08
N LEU A 234 -14.80 -1.16 20.39
CA LEU A 234 -14.06 -0.40 19.37
C LEU A 234 -12.98 -1.25 18.70
N ILE A 235 -12.24 -2.04 19.46
CA ILE A 235 -11.23 -2.96 18.94
C ILE A 235 -11.87 -3.94 17.95
N LYS A 236 -12.99 -4.54 18.31
CA LYS A 236 -13.74 -5.45 17.43
C LYS A 236 -14.15 -4.77 16.12
N ARG A 237 -14.62 -3.53 16.16
CA ARG A 237 -14.97 -2.75 14.95
C ARG A 237 -13.77 -2.48 14.07
N ILE A 238 -12.65 -2.08 14.66
CA ILE A 238 -11.37 -1.86 13.94
C ILE A 238 -10.93 -3.16 13.25
N LEU A 239 -10.95 -4.27 13.96
CA LEU A 239 -10.53 -5.57 13.43
C LEU A 239 -11.48 -6.11 12.37
N LEU A 240 -12.80 -5.89 12.50
CA LEU A 240 -13.79 -6.30 11.49
C LEU A 240 -13.61 -5.60 10.15
N ILE A 241 -13.00 -4.40 10.13
CA ILE A 241 -12.67 -3.68 8.90
C ILE A 241 -11.24 -4.01 8.47
N GLY A 242 -10.29 -4.01 9.40
CA GLY A 242 -8.87 -4.15 9.11
C GLY A 242 -8.46 -5.55 8.71
N ILE A 243 -8.97 -6.60 9.37
CA ILE A 243 -8.60 -7.99 9.07
C ILE A 243 -9.00 -8.41 7.64
N PRO A 244 -10.23 -8.19 7.17
CA PRO A 244 -10.57 -8.52 5.79
C PRO A 244 -9.70 -7.77 4.78
N SER A 245 -9.42 -6.49 5.00
CA SER A 245 -8.54 -5.70 4.15
C SER A 245 -7.09 -6.22 4.19
N GLY A 246 -6.61 -6.66 5.35
CA GLY A 246 -5.29 -7.29 5.50
C GLY A 246 -5.19 -8.63 4.77
N ILE A 247 -6.23 -9.46 4.86
CA ILE A 247 -6.31 -10.73 4.11
C ILE A 247 -6.29 -10.45 2.61
N GLU A 248 -7.08 -9.47 2.14
CA GLU A 248 -7.11 -9.07 0.72
C GLU A 248 -5.72 -8.70 0.23
N ASN A 249 -5.01 -7.82 0.95
CA ASN A 249 -3.66 -7.39 0.58
C ASN A 249 -2.65 -8.55 0.61
N SER A 250 -2.73 -9.42 1.62
CA SER A 250 -1.85 -10.58 1.74
C SER A 250 -2.07 -11.58 0.61
N MET A 251 -3.32 -11.90 0.29
CA MET A 251 -3.66 -12.79 -0.82
C MET A 251 -3.24 -12.21 -2.17
N PHE A 252 -3.27 -10.88 -2.31
CA PHE A 252 -2.77 -10.21 -3.50
C PHE A 252 -1.24 -10.36 -3.65
N GLN A 253 -0.48 -10.25 -2.56
CA GLN A 253 0.97 -10.48 -2.59
C GLN A 253 1.32 -11.94 -2.88
N PHE A 254 0.63 -12.89 -2.29
CA PHE A 254 0.82 -14.31 -2.62
C PHE A 254 0.51 -14.61 -4.09
N GLY A 255 -0.53 -14.01 -4.65
CA GLY A 255 -0.84 -14.12 -6.08
C GLY A 255 0.26 -13.57 -6.97
N LYS A 256 0.86 -12.42 -6.61
CA LYS A 256 2.04 -11.88 -7.33
C LYS A 256 3.23 -12.83 -7.28
N LEU A 257 3.49 -13.46 -6.13
CA LEU A 257 4.58 -14.43 -5.99
C LEU A 257 4.33 -15.68 -6.86
N ALA A 258 3.10 -16.18 -6.92
CA ALA A 258 2.75 -17.30 -7.78
C ALA A 258 2.96 -17.00 -9.28
N ILE A 259 2.60 -15.78 -9.70
CA ILE A 259 2.86 -15.30 -11.06
C ILE A 259 4.36 -15.19 -11.33
N GLN A 260 5.12 -14.60 -10.41
CA GLN A 260 6.57 -14.45 -10.52
C GLN A 260 7.26 -15.82 -10.65
N SER A 261 6.83 -16.81 -9.88
CA SER A 261 7.31 -18.19 -9.99
C SER A 261 7.03 -18.78 -11.38
N THR A 262 5.89 -18.47 -11.98
CA THR A 262 5.56 -18.93 -13.33
C THR A 262 6.43 -18.22 -14.39
N VAL A 263 6.62 -16.90 -14.27
CA VAL A 263 7.46 -16.12 -15.20
C VAL A 263 8.93 -16.57 -15.14
N SER A 264 9.42 -16.98 -13.99
CA SER A 264 10.81 -17.44 -13.83
C SER A 264 11.14 -18.67 -14.68
N THR A 265 10.15 -19.41 -15.16
CA THR A 265 10.32 -20.55 -16.06
C THR A 265 10.43 -20.17 -17.55
N LEU A 266 10.20 -18.91 -17.91
CA LEU A 266 10.13 -18.46 -19.31
C LEU A 266 11.47 -17.98 -19.88
N GLY A 267 12.55 -18.01 -19.10
CA GLY A 267 13.88 -17.59 -19.54
C GLY A 267 14.24 -16.14 -19.19
N THR A 268 15.52 -15.79 -19.33
CA THR A 268 16.09 -14.52 -18.86
C THR A 268 15.51 -13.30 -19.56
N VAL A 269 15.26 -13.37 -20.86
CA VAL A 269 14.65 -12.28 -21.66
C VAL A 269 13.26 -11.93 -21.13
N ALA A 270 12.43 -12.94 -20.86
CA ALA A 270 11.09 -12.77 -20.34
C ALA A 270 11.09 -12.22 -18.89
N ILE A 271 11.99 -12.72 -18.04
CA ILE A 271 12.15 -12.26 -16.67
C ILE A 271 12.55 -10.78 -16.63
N ALA A 272 13.55 -10.37 -17.43
CA ALA A 272 14.01 -8.99 -17.49
C ALA A 272 12.93 -8.04 -18.02
N ALA A 273 12.23 -8.43 -19.08
CA ALA A 273 11.13 -7.66 -19.64
C ALA A 273 9.97 -7.51 -18.65
N GLN A 274 9.59 -8.58 -17.96
CA GLN A 274 8.51 -8.55 -16.95
C GLN A 274 8.89 -7.70 -15.74
N ALA A 275 10.12 -7.78 -15.26
CA ALA A 275 10.59 -6.97 -14.14
C ALA A 275 10.51 -5.48 -14.45
N MET A 276 11.01 -5.04 -15.61
CA MET A 276 10.94 -3.65 -16.03
C MET A 276 9.50 -3.20 -16.26
N THR A 277 8.67 -4.04 -16.86
CA THR A 277 7.26 -3.74 -17.09
C THR A 277 6.51 -3.55 -15.76
N ASN A 278 6.80 -4.37 -14.75
CA ASN A 278 6.21 -4.22 -13.41
C ASN A 278 6.59 -2.88 -12.76
N ILE A 279 7.85 -2.45 -12.89
CA ILE A 279 8.31 -1.15 -12.37
C ILE A 279 7.54 -0.02 -13.03
N LEU A 280 7.47 -0.03 -14.35
CA LEU A 280 6.77 1.00 -15.13
C LEU A 280 5.26 1.01 -14.87
N GLU A 281 4.65 -0.16 -14.75
CA GLU A 281 3.22 -0.30 -14.43
C GLU A 281 2.90 0.22 -13.02
N ASN A 282 3.75 -0.05 -12.04
CA ASN A 282 3.59 0.48 -10.69
C ASN A 282 3.66 2.01 -10.68
N LEU A 283 4.61 2.61 -11.41
CA LEU A 283 4.73 4.07 -11.47
C LEU A 283 3.46 4.75 -11.98
N ASN A 284 2.80 4.17 -12.99
CA ASN A 284 1.60 4.78 -13.54
C ASN A 284 0.33 4.58 -12.67
N GLY A 285 0.38 3.74 -11.65
CA GLY A 285 -0.74 3.52 -10.72
C GLY A 285 -0.67 4.29 -9.40
N ILE A 286 0.51 4.73 -8.99
CA ILE A 286 0.77 5.28 -7.65
C ILE A 286 -0.11 6.49 -7.32
N ALA A 287 -0.24 7.44 -8.23
CA ALA A 287 -1.01 8.65 -8.00
C ALA A 287 -2.51 8.35 -7.79
N ALA A 288 -3.06 7.43 -8.57
CA ALA A 288 -4.46 7.01 -8.42
C ALA A 288 -4.68 6.24 -7.10
N ILE A 289 -3.72 5.44 -6.65
CA ILE A 289 -3.77 4.80 -5.32
C ILE A 289 -3.82 5.87 -4.22
N GLY A 290 -3.01 6.92 -4.32
CA GLY A 290 -3.05 8.06 -3.39
C GLY A 290 -4.43 8.73 -3.33
N ILE A 291 -5.08 8.91 -4.49
CA ILE A 291 -6.47 9.41 -4.56
C ILE A 291 -7.43 8.45 -3.85
N GLY A 292 -7.28 7.14 -4.04
CA GLY A 292 -8.09 6.12 -3.38
C GLY A 292 -7.97 6.17 -1.85
N ILE A 293 -6.75 6.34 -1.32
CA ILE A 293 -6.51 6.49 0.12
C ILE A 293 -7.22 7.74 0.67
N GLY A 294 -7.12 8.88 -0.02
CA GLY A 294 -7.83 10.10 0.36
C GLY A 294 -9.35 9.95 0.26
N LEU A 295 -9.84 9.19 -0.72
CA LEU A 295 -11.27 8.90 -0.89
C LEU A 295 -11.86 8.19 0.34
N MET A 296 -11.13 7.30 1.00
CA MET A 296 -11.59 6.66 2.24
C MET A 296 -11.90 7.68 3.33
N THR A 297 -11.07 8.68 3.51
CA THR A 297 -11.29 9.77 4.48
C THR A 297 -12.53 10.59 4.11
N VAL A 298 -12.63 11.02 2.85
CA VAL A 298 -13.75 11.84 2.36
C VAL A 298 -15.09 11.10 2.51
N VAL A 299 -15.15 9.87 2.04
CA VAL A 299 -16.38 9.05 2.13
C VAL A 299 -16.71 8.71 3.58
N GLY A 300 -15.69 8.39 4.40
CA GLY A 300 -15.89 8.14 5.83
C GLY A 300 -16.54 9.33 6.53
N GLN A 301 -16.04 10.54 6.31
CA GLN A 301 -16.63 11.76 6.89
C GLN A 301 -18.03 12.07 6.32
N CYS A 302 -18.27 11.88 5.04
CA CYS A 302 -19.60 12.03 4.45
C CYS A 302 -20.63 11.09 5.07
N LEU A 303 -20.28 9.82 5.24
CA LEU A 303 -21.16 8.81 5.83
C LEU A 303 -21.38 9.06 7.33
N GLY A 304 -20.34 9.47 8.07
CA GLY A 304 -20.48 9.88 9.46
C GLY A 304 -21.39 11.09 9.64
N ALA A 305 -21.40 12.03 8.67
CA ALA A 305 -22.31 13.17 8.64
C ALA A 305 -23.74 12.82 8.15
N GLY A 306 -24.02 11.55 7.83
CA GLY A 306 -25.29 11.11 7.28
C GLY A 306 -25.54 11.49 5.81
N ARG A 307 -24.54 12.03 5.11
CA ARG A 307 -24.63 12.55 3.75
C ARG A 307 -24.31 11.48 2.69
N LYS A 308 -25.17 10.47 2.58
CA LYS A 308 -24.97 9.32 1.68
C LYS A 308 -24.85 9.72 0.19
N ASP A 309 -25.63 10.69 -0.26
CA ASP A 309 -25.59 11.14 -1.66
C ASP A 309 -24.29 11.88 -1.99
N GLU A 310 -23.72 12.62 -1.03
CA GLU A 310 -22.39 13.21 -1.18
C GLU A 310 -21.28 12.16 -1.24
N ALA A 311 -21.37 11.09 -0.45
CA ALA A 311 -20.43 9.98 -0.54
C ALA A 311 -20.42 9.37 -1.95
N ILE A 312 -21.60 9.15 -2.55
CA ILE A 312 -21.73 8.69 -3.95
C ILE A 312 -21.11 9.70 -4.92
N TYR A 313 -21.38 10.99 -4.72
CA TYR A 313 -20.83 12.05 -5.55
C TYR A 313 -19.30 12.06 -5.52
N TYR A 314 -18.67 11.97 -4.33
CA TYR A 314 -17.21 11.98 -4.23
C TYR A 314 -16.57 10.71 -4.79
N ILE A 315 -17.18 9.53 -4.63
CA ILE A 315 -16.68 8.32 -5.28
C ILE A 315 -16.64 8.51 -6.79
N LYS A 316 -17.71 9.02 -7.40
CA LYS A 316 -17.75 9.30 -8.85
C LYS A 316 -16.72 10.35 -9.24
N LYS A 317 -16.67 11.48 -8.54
CA LYS A 317 -15.77 12.61 -8.84
C LYS A 317 -14.31 12.20 -8.77
N LEU A 318 -13.90 11.49 -7.70
CA LEU A 318 -12.53 11.06 -7.52
C LEU A 318 -12.16 9.86 -8.42
N SER A 319 -13.12 9.03 -8.81
CA SER A 319 -12.91 8.03 -9.87
C SER A 319 -12.62 8.68 -11.22
N TRP A 320 -13.35 9.72 -11.62
CA TRP A 320 -13.06 10.49 -12.84
C TRP A 320 -11.71 11.20 -12.78
N LEU A 321 -11.36 11.77 -11.61
CA LEU A 321 -10.04 12.36 -11.42
C LEU A 321 -8.94 11.31 -11.54
N SER A 322 -9.14 10.14 -10.96
CA SER A 322 -8.20 9.00 -11.05
C SER A 322 -8.06 8.51 -12.48
N GLU A 323 -9.15 8.51 -13.26
CA GLU A 323 -9.13 8.13 -14.68
C GLU A 323 -8.25 9.10 -15.49
N ALA A 324 -8.45 10.41 -15.30
CA ALA A 324 -7.62 11.42 -15.95
C ALA A 324 -6.13 11.27 -15.59
N VAL A 325 -5.85 11.01 -14.32
CA VAL A 325 -4.47 10.78 -13.83
C VAL A 325 -3.87 9.50 -14.42
N ILE A 326 -4.64 8.42 -14.50
CA ILE A 326 -4.18 7.15 -15.11
C ILE A 326 -3.88 7.32 -16.58
N ILE A 327 -4.76 7.99 -17.34
CA ILE A 327 -4.53 8.26 -18.77
C ILE A 327 -3.25 9.08 -18.94
N ALA A 328 -3.09 10.17 -18.20
CA ALA A 328 -1.88 11.00 -18.27
C ALA A 328 -0.61 10.23 -17.89
N SER A 329 -0.66 9.44 -16.81
CA SER A 329 0.47 8.62 -16.37
C SER A 329 0.82 7.52 -17.36
N CYS A 330 -0.17 6.84 -17.95
CA CYS A 330 0.05 5.81 -18.96
C CYS A 330 0.72 6.39 -20.20
N LEU A 331 0.26 7.55 -20.68
CA LEU A 331 0.87 8.23 -21.82
C LEU A 331 2.31 8.66 -21.53
N LEU A 332 2.56 9.20 -20.33
CA LEU A 332 3.90 9.60 -19.90
C LEU A 332 4.84 8.39 -19.82
N VAL A 333 4.42 7.32 -19.16
CA VAL A 333 5.23 6.10 -19.02
C VAL A 333 5.47 5.45 -20.38
N PHE A 334 4.46 5.42 -21.24
CA PHE A 334 4.62 4.93 -22.62
C PHE A 334 5.70 5.71 -23.39
N ALA A 335 5.66 7.04 -23.33
CA ALA A 335 6.65 7.90 -23.97
C ALA A 335 8.06 7.70 -23.40
N LEU A 336 8.17 7.46 -22.10
CA LEU A 336 9.45 7.27 -21.39
C LEU A 336 9.98 5.83 -21.45
N THR A 337 9.19 4.86 -21.89
CA THR A 337 9.60 3.43 -21.88
C THR A 337 10.88 3.19 -22.68
N LYS A 338 10.99 3.72 -23.90
CA LYS A 338 12.20 3.58 -24.72
C LYS A 338 13.43 4.22 -24.07
N PRO A 339 13.40 5.51 -23.64
CA PRO A 339 14.53 6.11 -22.93
C PRO A 339 14.94 5.33 -21.68
N ILE A 340 13.98 4.88 -20.88
CA ILE A 340 14.25 4.16 -19.62
C ILE A 340 14.90 2.80 -19.91
N THR A 341 14.40 2.04 -20.87
CA THR A 341 15.00 0.73 -21.23
C THR A 341 16.41 0.87 -21.80
N MET A 342 16.68 1.94 -22.55
CA MET A 342 18.03 2.26 -23.04
C MET A 342 18.98 2.64 -21.89
N LEU A 343 18.54 3.51 -20.97
CA LEU A 343 19.33 3.91 -19.82
C LEU A 343 19.62 2.74 -18.86
N ALA A 344 18.67 1.81 -18.76
CA ALA A 344 18.83 0.59 -17.96
C ALA A 344 19.75 -0.45 -18.62
N GLY A 345 20.24 -0.20 -19.84
CA GLY A 345 21.12 -1.12 -20.56
C GLY A 345 20.48 -2.47 -20.88
N MET A 346 19.15 -2.49 -21.10
CA MET A 346 18.43 -3.72 -21.39
C MET A 346 18.84 -4.33 -22.72
N GLU A 347 18.92 -5.66 -22.77
CA GLU A 347 19.07 -6.39 -24.01
C GLU A 347 17.95 -6.03 -25.00
N PRO A 348 18.25 -5.84 -26.31
CA PRO A 348 17.27 -5.41 -27.30
C PRO A 348 16.00 -6.27 -27.34
N ALA A 349 16.11 -7.58 -27.18
CA ALA A 349 14.99 -8.51 -27.14
C ALA A 349 14.07 -8.24 -25.93
N SER A 350 14.65 -8.04 -24.75
CA SER A 350 13.91 -7.73 -23.50
C SER A 350 13.26 -6.34 -23.58
N ALA A 351 13.96 -5.34 -24.13
CA ALA A 351 13.43 -3.99 -24.30
C ALA A 351 12.24 -3.96 -25.26
N LYS A 352 12.31 -4.71 -26.38
CA LYS A 352 11.22 -4.83 -27.35
C LYS A 352 9.99 -5.49 -26.73
N LEU A 353 10.18 -6.55 -25.97
CA LEU A 353 9.10 -7.25 -25.26
C LEU A 353 8.47 -6.36 -24.20
N CYS A 354 9.27 -5.64 -23.42
CA CYS A 354 8.80 -4.66 -22.42
C CYS A 354 7.96 -3.56 -23.10
N PHE A 355 8.43 -3.00 -24.19
CA PHE A 355 7.70 -1.97 -24.95
C PHE A 355 6.35 -2.49 -25.47
N PHE A 356 6.29 -3.72 -25.96
CA PHE A 356 5.05 -4.37 -26.39
C PHE A 356 4.06 -4.51 -25.23
N MET A 357 4.53 -4.99 -24.07
CA MET A 357 3.68 -5.14 -22.88
C MET A 357 3.18 -3.79 -22.34
N ILE A 358 4.03 -2.76 -22.30
CA ILE A 358 3.61 -1.41 -21.90
C ILE A 358 2.62 -0.79 -22.89
N THR A 359 2.76 -1.01 -24.18
CA THR A 359 1.77 -0.58 -25.17
C THR A 359 0.40 -1.17 -24.87
N PHE A 360 0.36 -2.46 -24.61
CA PHE A 360 -0.86 -3.16 -24.26
C PHE A 360 -1.48 -2.62 -22.95
N ILE A 361 -0.66 -2.41 -21.91
CA ILE A 361 -1.10 -1.83 -20.62
C ILE A 361 -1.68 -0.43 -20.83
N THR A 362 -1.02 0.41 -21.62
CA THR A 362 -1.44 1.79 -21.89
C THR A 362 -2.83 1.85 -22.51
N ILE A 363 -3.20 0.87 -23.33
CA ILE A 363 -4.53 0.80 -23.95
C ILE A 363 -5.59 0.28 -22.98
N VAL A 364 -5.29 -0.76 -22.22
CA VAL A 364 -6.31 -1.50 -21.44
C VAL A 364 -6.45 -0.98 -20.00
N LYS A 365 -5.38 -0.48 -19.40
CA LYS A 365 -5.42 0.00 -18.00
C LYS A 365 -6.45 1.11 -17.77
N PRO A 366 -6.57 2.16 -18.61
CA PRO A 366 -7.61 3.17 -18.48
C PRO A 366 -9.03 2.61 -18.53
N VAL A 367 -9.28 1.57 -19.29
CA VAL A 367 -10.64 1.02 -19.49
C VAL A 367 -11.21 0.35 -18.22
N SER A 368 -10.37 -0.35 -17.46
CA SER A 368 -10.86 -1.24 -16.40
C SER A 368 -10.25 -1.00 -15.01
N TRP A 369 -9.03 -0.48 -14.94
CA TRP A 369 -8.29 -0.41 -13.68
C TRP A 369 -8.95 0.51 -12.64
N VAL A 370 -9.38 1.71 -13.04
CA VAL A 370 -9.95 2.69 -12.11
C VAL A 370 -11.24 2.17 -11.48
N LEU A 371 -12.13 1.60 -12.28
CA LEU A 371 -13.39 1.02 -11.78
C LEU A 371 -13.15 -0.22 -10.88
N SER A 372 -12.02 -0.90 -11.06
CA SER A 372 -11.63 -2.05 -10.24
C SER A 372 -11.09 -1.68 -8.87
N PHE A 373 -10.39 -0.54 -8.76
CA PHE A 373 -9.62 -0.22 -7.57
C PHE A 373 -10.13 1.01 -6.81
N ILE A 374 -10.65 2.04 -7.46
CA ILE A 374 -11.02 3.30 -6.78
C ILE A 374 -12.36 3.21 -6.05
N PRO A 375 -13.48 2.77 -6.64
CA PRO A 375 -14.75 2.65 -5.92
C PRO A 375 -14.68 1.75 -4.67
N PRO A 376 -13.92 0.64 -4.65
CA PRO A 376 -13.75 -0.17 -3.44
C PRO A 376 -13.19 0.57 -2.23
N TYR A 377 -12.35 1.60 -2.40
CA TYR A 377 -11.91 2.43 -1.28
C TYR A 377 -13.10 3.12 -0.59
N GLY A 378 -14.04 3.65 -1.37
CA GLY A 378 -15.27 4.23 -0.83
C GLY A 378 -16.18 3.19 -0.17
N MET A 379 -16.30 1.99 -0.76
CA MET A 379 -17.10 0.91 -0.18
C MET A 379 -16.50 0.40 1.14
N ARG A 380 -15.17 0.31 1.25
CA ARG A 380 -14.49 -0.01 2.50
C ARG A 380 -14.74 1.05 3.57
N ALA A 381 -14.75 2.33 3.19
CA ALA A 381 -15.08 3.42 4.10
C ALA A 381 -16.52 3.34 4.63
N ALA A 382 -17.43 2.70 3.91
CA ALA A 382 -18.77 2.40 4.34
C ALA A 382 -18.89 1.12 5.20
N GLY A 383 -17.83 0.32 5.30
CA GLY A 383 -17.81 -0.94 6.04
C GLY A 383 -18.07 -2.19 5.20
N ASP A 384 -18.24 -2.07 3.87
CA ASP A 384 -18.46 -3.21 2.95
C ASP A 384 -17.14 -3.92 2.58
N VAL A 385 -16.35 -4.24 3.59
CA VAL A 385 -15.00 -4.79 3.43
C VAL A 385 -14.98 -6.26 3.06
N LYS A 386 -15.94 -7.04 3.57
CA LYS A 386 -16.02 -8.47 3.28
C LYS A 386 -16.31 -8.75 1.82
N PHE A 387 -17.23 -7.99 1.23
CA PHE A 387 -17.53 -8.10 -0.19
C PHE A 387 -16.30 -7.73 -1.04
N SER A 388 -15.60 -6.64 -0.70
CA SER A 388 -14.36 -6.25 -1.37
C SER A 388 -13.30 -7.36 -1.29
N MET A 389 -13.06 -7.90 -0.10
CA MET A 389 -12.10 -8.99 0.12
C MET A 389 -12.43 -10.22 -0.72
N ILE A 390 -13.68 -10.72 -0.64
CA ILE A 390 -14.09 -11.94 -1.36
C ILE A 390 -13.95 -11.74 -2.87
N THR A 391 -14.48 -10.63 -3.40
CA THR A 391 -14.38 -10.31 -4.83
C THR A 391 -12.93 -10.23 -5.28
N SER A 392 -12.09 -9.48 -4.57
CA SER A 392 -10.69 -9.28 -4.94
C SER A 392 -9.88 -10.58 -4.87
N CYS A 393 -10.09 -11.40 -3.82
CA CYS A 393 -9.41 -12.69 -3.70
C CYS A 393 -9.85 -13.66 -4.79
N CYS A 394 -11.15 -13.78 -5.05
CA CYS A 394 -11.66 -14.68 -6.10
C CYS A 394 -11.16 -14.26 -7.48
N THR A 395 -11.26 -13.00 -7.86
CA THR A 395 -10.81 -12.54 -9.17
C THR A 395 -9.29 -12.65 -9.33
N MET A 396 -8.52 -12.35 -8.28
CA MET A 396 -7.07 -12.50 -8.30
C MET A 396 -6.65 -13.93 -8.55
N TRP A 397 -7.20 -14.89 -7.82
CA TRP A 397 -6.77 -16.28 -7.91
C TRP A 397 -7.39 -17.01 -9.10
N LEU A 398 -8.69 -16.84 -9.37
CA LEU A 398 -9.37 -17.53 -10.48
C LEU A 398 -9.04 -16.93 -11.85
N CYS A 399 -9.03 -15.59 -11.96
CA CYS A 399 -8.78 -14.96 -13.26
C CYS A 399 -7.29 -14.68 -13.48
N ARG A 400 -6.64 -13.95 -12.57
CA ARG A 400 -5.26 -13.53 -12.80
C ARG A 400 -4.26 -14.69 -12.71
N VAL A 401 -4.20 -15.39 -11.57
CA VAL A 401 -3.19 -16.42 -11.33
C VAL A 401 -3.46 -17.67 -12.19
N SER A 402 -4.68 -18.20 -12.13
CA SER A 402 -5.00 -19.44 -12.87
C SER A 402 -4.93 -19.26 -14.37
N LEU A 403 -5.46 -18.13 -14.90
CA LEU A 403 -5.40 -17.85 -16.33
C LEU A 403 -3.97 -17.60 -16.80
N CYS A 404 -3.17 -16.88 -16.02
CA CYS A 404 -1.76 -16.67 -16.33
C CYS A 404 -1.00 -18.01 -16.45
N ILE A 405 -1.15 -18.89 -15.46
CA ILE A 405 -0.50 -20.22 -15.45
C ILE A 405 -0.97 -21.05 -16.64
N TYR A 406 -2.28 -21.06 -16.92
CA TYR A 406 -2.85 -21.79 -18.04
C TYR A 406 -2.32 -21.30 -19.37
N LEU A 407 -2.33 -19.98 -19.63
CA LEU A 407 -1.84 -19.39 -20.89
C LEU A 407 -0.33 -19.58 -21.06
N CYS A 408 0.45 -19.50 -19.98
CA CYS A 408 1.89 -19.72 -20.02
C CYS A 408 2.24 -21.18 -20.33
N ARG A 409 1.61 -22.13 -19.64
CA ARG A 409 1.98 -23.56 -19.70
C ARG A 409 1.34 -24.32 -20.84
N VAL A 410 0.09 -24.00 -21.17
CA VAL A 410 -0.67 -24.75 -22.19
C VAL A 410 -0.55 -24.08 -23.56
N TRP A 411 -0.66 -22.75 -23.62
CA TRP A 411 -0.67 -22.02 -24.88
C TRP A 411 0.68 -21.38 -25.25
N GLY A 412 1.64 -21.35 -24.32
CA GLY A 412 2.98 -20.82 -24.58
C GLY A 412 3.04 -19.32 -24.91
N PHE A 413 2.10 -18.51 -24.35
CA PHE A 413 2.03 -17.07 -24.65
C PHE A 413 3.17 -16.26 -24.05
N GLY A 414 4.02 -16.85 -23.20
CA GLY A 414 5.12 -16.15 -22.56
C GLY A 414 4.64 -15.06 -21.56
N PRO A 415 5.42 -13.99 -21.35
CA PRO A 415 5.12 -12.97 -20.33
C PRO A 415 3.84 -12.18 -20.57
N ILE A 416 3.34 -12.11 -21.80
CA ILE A 416 2.07 -11.43 -22.11
C ILE A 416 0.88 -12.10 -21.42
N ALA A 417 0.97 -13.38 -21.08
CA ALA A 417 -0.05 -14.12 -20.35
C ALA A 417 -0.32 -13.50 -18.96
N VAL A 418 0.69 -12.91 -18.32
CA VAL A 418 0.53 -12.19 -17.04
C VAL A 418 -0.44 -11.02 -17.21
N TRP A 419 -0.27 -10.25 -18.26
CA TRP A 419 -1.05 -9.04 -18.53
C TRP A 419 -2.47 -9.38 -18.99
N ILE A 420 -2.62 -10.43 -19.78
CA ILE A 420 -3.96 -10.95 -20.14
C ILE A 420 -4.71 -11.38 -18.87
N GLY A 421 -4.06 -12.11 -17.96
CA GLY A 421 -4.63 -12.47 -16.67
C GLY A 421 -5.01 -11.26 -15.82
N MET A 422 -4.13 -10.24 -15.78
CA MET A 422 -4.39 -8.97 -15.07
C MET A 422 -5.61 -8.24 -15.63
N PHE A 423 -5.76 -8.17 -16.94
CA PHE A 423 -6.91 -7.51 -17.56
C PHE A 423 -8.21 -8.24 -17.33
N SER A 424 -8.17 -9.56 -17.37
CA SER A 424 -9.34 -10.37 -17.03
C SER A 424 -9.78 -10.13 -15.59
N ASP A 425 -8.83 -10.09 -14.65
CA ASP A 425 -9.10 -9.73 -13.25
C ASP A 425 -9.68 -8.31 -13.13
N TRP A 426 -9.03 -7.30 -13.71
CA TRP A 426 -9.49 -5.92 -13.64
C TRP A 426 -10.87 -5.74 -14.26
N THR A 427 -11.13 -6.34 -15.41
CA THR A 427 -12.41 -6.21 -16.10
C THR A 427 -13.54 -6.86 -15.30
N LEU A 428 -13.33 -8.09 -14.82
CA LEU A 428 -14.34 -8.80 -14.02
C LEU A 428 -14.61 -8.06 -12.70
N ARG A 429 -13.53 -7.60 -12.04
CA ARG A 429 -13.60 -6.80 -10.82
C ARG A 429 -14.35 -5.48 -11.05
N ALA A 430 -14.06 -4.77 -12.15
CA ALA A 430 -14.74 -3.53 -12.53
C ALA A 430 -16.25 -3.75 -12.70
N ILE A 431 -16.65 -4.83 -13.36
CA ILE A 431 -18.06 -5.18 -13.55
C ILE A 431 -18.73 -5.45 -12.20
N ILE A 432 -18.13 -6.31 -11.35
CA ILE A 432 -18.70 -6.68 -10.05
C ILE A 432 -18.84 -5.45 -9.14
N PHE A 433 -17.79 -4.63 -9.02
CA PHE A 433 -17.85 -3.41 -8.20
C PHE A 433 -18.78 -2.35 -8.75
N SER A 434 -18.91 -2.21 -10.08
CA SER A 434 -19.89 -1.32 -10.69
C SER A 434 -21.32 -1.74 -10.37
N ILE A 435 -21.63 -3.03 -10.46
CA ILE A 435 -22.94 -3.57 -10.08
C ILE A 435 -23.21 -3.31 -8.59
N ARG A 436 -22.20 -3.57 -7.71
CA ARG A 436 -22.32 -3.35 -6.27
C ARG A 436 -22.55 -1.88 -5.96
N PHE A 437 -21.83 -0.99 -6.63
CA PHE A 437 -21.96 0.46 -6.47
C PHE A 437 -23.37 0.96 -6.85
N HIS A 438 -23.88 0.57 -8.03
CA HIS A 438 -25.20 0.97 -8.50
C HIS A 438 -26.35 0.38 -7.67
N SER A 439 -26.18 -0.82 -7.12
CA SER A 439 -27.17 -1.43 -6.22
C SER A 439 -27.33 -0.71 -4.88
N ARG A 440 -26.42 0.22 -4.53
CA ARG A 440 -26.36 0.95 -3.25
C ARG A 440 -26.33 0.06 -2.00
N LYS A 441 -26.17 -1.26 -2.12
CA LYS A 441 -26.15 -2.21 -1.00
C LYS A 441 -24.98 -1.97 -0.05
N TRP A 442 -23.88 -1.39 -0.55
CA TRP A 442 -22.71 -1.01 0.24
C TRP A 442 -23.01 0.10 1.28
N LEU A 443 -24.09 0.88 1.11
CA LEU A 443 -24.53 1.92 2.05
C LEU A 443 -25.36 1.40 3.24
N ASN A 444 -25.67 0.10 3.25
CA ASN A 444 -26.48 -0.51 4.31
C ASN A 444 -25.66 -0.98 5.50
N HIS A 445 -24.34 -0.85 5.43
CA HIS A 445 -23.45 -1.17 6.53
C HIS A 445 -23.37 -0.01 7.52
N HIS A 446 -23.28 -0.32 8.81
CA HIS A 446 -23.09 0.63 9.88
C HIS A 446 -21.75 0.37 10.55
N VAL A 447 -20.85 1.35 10.51
CA VAL A 447 -19.52 1.28 11.13
C VAL A 447 -19.55 1.90 12.52
N ILE A 448 -20.34 2.96 12.68
CA ILE A 448 -20.58 3.63 13.95
C ILE A 448 -22.05 3.51 14.34
N ASP A 449 -22.33 3.52 15.65
CA ASP A 449 -23.69 3.64 16.15
C ASP A 449 -24.13 5.11 16.00
N ASN A 450 -25.33 5.32 15.46
CA ASN A 450 -25.93 6.64 15.36
C ASN A 450 -26.56 7.06 16.69
#